data_b202cd7cabe6cad4e339cf01102d9dc8
#
_entry.id   b202cd7cabe6cad4e339cf01102d9dc8
#
_cell.length_a   1.000
_cell.length_b   1.000
_cell.length_c   1.000
_cell.angle_alpha   90.00
_cell.angle_beta   90.00
_cell.angle_gamma   90.00
#
_symmetry.space_group_name_H-M   'P 1'
#
loop_
_entity.id
_entity.type
_entity.pdbx_description
1 polymer ?
#
loop_
_entity_poly.entity_id
_entity_poly.type
_entity_poly.pdbx_seq_one_letter_code
_entity_poly.pdbx_strand_id
1 'polypeptide(L)'
;MLTNKSSRPPPRRGADPERYDLAVVGAGIVGLAVAREFLRRRPGSKLIVIDKHATVAYHQTGHNSGVIHSGVYYKPGSLKARLCVQGARLMQEFCDAHAIPYQRCGKLIVALRDDELPRLADLEARGQANGVPGLRRVGAAEIADIEPECRGRAALHSPATGIVDYAAVARALQQELRGQGVTFALGCTVSAVRREHRQTVIAHAAGRYRAAAAIVCAGLWSDRLAVSAGASPDPRIVPFRGAYLRLAAGQPPVVRGMVYPVPDPELPFLGVHLTRHIDGHVMLGPTAMLVGARDAYNAWSIRPRDLLDTATWPGTWIVAKNFWRTGISELAMAASRQRFVRACSQYVPVIESMRIDRRGTSGVRAQAVGRDGRLLDDFVISQTPGAAHLRNAPSPAATSSLALASELVDRFESNTS
;
A
#
# COMPACT_ATOMS: atom_id res chain seq x y z
N MET A 1 4.04 33.38 5.92
CA MET A 1 3.71 33.26 4.48
C MET A 1 4.95 32.88 3.71
N LEU A 2 5.22 31.59 3.50
CA LEU A 2 6.32 31.11 2.69
C LEU A 2 5.76 30.81 1.30
N THR A 3 6.13 31.65 0.34
CA THR A 3 5.73 31.52 -1.06
C THR A 3 6.35 30.27 -1.67
N ASN A 4 5.51 29.29 -1.98
CA ASN A 4 5.85 28.02 -2.62
C ASN A 4 6.18 28.26 -4.11
N LYS A 5 7.44 28.60 -4.41
CA LYS A 5 7.96 28.74 -5.78
C LYS A 5 8.94 27.60 -6.06
N SER A 6 8.47 26.45 -6.59
CA SER A 6 9.27 25.60 -7.48
C SER A 6 8.50 24.39 -8.04
N SER A 7 7.28 24.58 -8.55
CA SER A 7 6.75 23.70 -9.59
C SER A 7 7.14 24.32 -10.93
N ARG A 8 8.18 23.78 -11.59
CA ARG A 8 8.47 24.19 -12.97
C ARG A 8 7.29 23.78 -13.84
N PRO A 9 6.70 24.70 -14.63
CA PRO A 9 5.67 24.34 -15.58
C PRO A 9 6.22 23.36 -16.62
N PRO A 10 5.36 22.56 -17.26
CA PRO A 10 5.79 21.67 -18.35
C PRO A 10 6.55 22.47 -19.42
N PRO A 11 7.60 21.89 -20.05
CA PRO A 11 8.44 22.59 -21.00
C PRO A 11 7.61 23.15 -22.17
N ARG A 12 7.89 24.39 -22.56
CA ARG A 12 7.28 25.04 -23.71
C ARG A 12 7.59 24.24 -24.99
N ARG A 13 6.63 24.16 -25.93
CA ARG A 13 6.84 23.57 -27.25
C ARG A 13 8.03 24.27 -27.95
N GLY A 14 9.09 23.50 -28.25
CA GLY A 14 10.22 23.97 -29.07
C GLY A 14 11.62 23.95 -28.41
N ALA A 15 11.75 23.69 -27.10
CA ALA A 15 13.06 23.45 -26.51
C ALA A 15 13.44 21.95 -26.66
N ASP A 16 14.71 21.67 -26.96
CA ASP A 16 15.23 20.31 -26.97
C ASP A 16 14.91 19.66 -25.59
N PRO A 17 14.20 18.51 -25.54
CA PRO A 17 13.69 17.99 -24.28
C PRO A 17 14.88 17.68 -23.36
N GLU A 18 14.82 18.26 -22.16
CA GLU A 18 15.81 17.99 -21.12
C GLU A 18 15.96 16.48 -20.93
N ARG A 19 17.19 15.96 -21.02
CA ARG A 19 17.48 14.53 -20.90
C ARG A 19 17.72 14.18 -19.45
N TYR A 20 17.11 13.08 -18.99
CA TYR A 20 17.28 12.53 -17.65
C TYR A 20 17.97 11.17 -17.71
N ASP A 21 18.72 10.82 -16.67
CA ASP A 21 19.29 9.48 -16.52
C ASP A 21 18.21 8.49 -16.14
N LEU A 22 17.29 8.89 -15.26
CA LEU A 22 16.13 8.08 -14.85
C LEU A 22 14.86 8.92 -14.77
N ALA A 23 13.76 8.37 -15.30
CA ALA A 23 12.40 8.84 -15.03
C ALA A 23 11.69 7.87 -14.07
N VAL A 24 11.18 8.38 -12.96
CA VAL A 24 10.33 7.63 -12.05
C VAL A 24 8.88 8.06 -12.25
N VAL A 25 8.00 7.12 -12.61
CA VAL A 25 6.58 7.39 -12.83
C VAL A 25 5.78 6.96 -11.60
N GLY A 26 5.25 7.93 -10.89
CA GLY A 26 4.53 7.78 -9.62
C GLY A 26 5.28 8.41 -8.44
N ALA A 27 4.69 9.44 -7.82
CA ALA A 27 5.20 10.11 -6.61
C ALA A 27 4.53 9.57 -5.32
N GLY A 28 4.17 8.29 -5.31
CA GLY A 28 3.86 7.55 -4.11
C GLY A 28 5.13 7.15 -3.36
N ILE A 29 4.99 6.59 -2.16
CA ILE A 29 6.12 6.26 -1.28
C ILE A 29 7.16 5.34 -1.97
N VAL A 30 6.72 4.37 -2.78
CA VAL A 30 7.64 3.45 -3.47
C VAL A 30 8.43 4.19 -4.56
N GLY A 31 7.78 5.03 -5.38
CA GLY A 31 8.48 5.78 -6.43
C GLY A 31 9.49 6.78 -5.86
N LEU A 32 9.15 7.45 -4.75
CA LEU A 32 10.06 8.34 -4.05
C LEU A 32 11.26 7.59 -3.44
N ALA A 33 11.00 6.41 -2.83
CA ALA A 33 12.05 5.54 -2.32
C ALA A 33 12.98 5.04 -3.44
N VAL A 34 12.44 4.70 -4.62
CA VAL A 34 13.23 4.31 -5.80
C VAL A 34 14.12 5.45 -6.29
N ALA A 35 13.58 6.67 -6.39
CA ALA A 35 14.39 7.85 -6.79
C ALA A 35 15.55 8.08 -5.80
N ARG A 36 15.27 7.97 -4.48
CA ARG A 36 16.26 8.08 -3.42
C ARG A 36 17.35 7.00 -3.53
N GLU A 37 16.95 5.74 -3.68
CA GLU A 37 17.88 4.62 -3.77
C GLU A 37 18.76 4.71 -5.02
N PHE A 38 18.20 5.12 -6.16
CA PHE A 38 18.96 5.30 -7.38
C PHE A 38 20.03 6.40 -7.23
N LEU A 39 19.67 7.56 -6.63
CA LEU A 39 20.65 8.63 -6.36
C LEU A 39 21.72 8.23 -5.36
N ARG A 40 21.37 7.44 -4.34
CA ARG A 40 22.33 6.90 -3.38
C ARG A 40 23.39 6.04 -4.05
N ARG A 41 23.02 5.26 -5.08
CA ARG A 41 23.95 4.42 -5.87
C ARG A 41 24.69 5.19 -6.95
N ARG A 42 24.04 6.21 -7.52
CA ARG A 42 24.56 7.00 -8.64
C ARG A 42 24.43 8.50 -8.34
N PRO A 43 25.28 9.01 -7.45
CA PRO A 43 25.27 10.44 -7.09
C PRO A 43 25.48 11.31 -8.33
N GLY A 44 24.77 12.44 -8.38
CA GLY A 44 24.87 13.38 -9.51
C GLY A 44 24.00 13.03 -10.71
N SER A 45 23.31 11.88 -10.72
CA SER A 45 22.37 11.53 -11.79
C SER A 45 21.22 12.53 -11.87
N LYS A 46 20.77 12.82 -13.10
CA LYS A 46 19.66 13.72 -13.39
C LYS A 46 18.34 12.96 -13.42
N LEU A 47 17.50 13.16 -12.42
CA LEU A 47 16.24 12.44 -12.24
C LEU A 47 15.02 13.33 -12.43
N ILE A 48 13.95 12.72 -12.95
CA ILE A 48 12.60 13.30 -12.92
C ILE A 48 11.62 12.34 -12.27
N VAL A 49 10.81 12.84 -11.33
CA VAL A 49 9.66 12.14 -10.73
C VAL A 49 8.39 12.75 -11.30
N ILE A 50 7.54 11.91 -11.88
CA ILE A 50 6.34 12.34 -12.61
C ILE A 50 5.10 11.76 -11.93
N ASP A 51 4.12 12.60 -11.60
CA ASP A 51 2.83 12.13 -11.05
C ASP A 51 1.66 12.94 -11.63
N LYS A 52 0.52 12.28 -11.79
CA LYS A 52 -0.70 12.89 -12.29
C LYS A 52 -1.34 13.89 -11.32
N HIS A 53 -1.04 13.80 -10.04
CA HIS A 53 -1.54 14.70 -9.01
C HIS A 53 -0.55 15.83 -8.69
N ALA A 54 -1.08 16.94 -8.22
CA ALA A 54 -0.30 18.11 -7.86
C ALA A 54 0.54 17.94 -6.59
N THR A 55 0.28 16.88 -5.81
CA THR A 55 0.98 16.58 -4.56
C THR A 55 1.44 15.13 -4.54
N VAL A 56 2.56 14.88 -3.85
CA VAL A 56 3.00 13.51 -3.57
C VAL A 56 2.02 12.79 -2.62
N ALA A 57 2.07 11.47 -2.57
CA ALA A 57 1.28 10.64 -1.66
C ALA A 57 -0.25 10.76 -1.82
N TYR A 58 -0.76 11.31 -2.90
CA TYR A 58 -2.19 11.59 -3.08
C TYR A 58 -3.08 10.34 -3.06
N HIS A 59 -2.57 9.19 -3.56
CA HIS A 59 -3.33 7.94 -3.64
C HIS A 59 -3.07 7.02 -2.44
N GLN A 60 -2.79 5.74 -2.69
CA GLN A 60 -2.62 4.67 -1.69
C GLN A 60 -1.69 5.05 -0.54
N THR A 61 -0.66 5.86 -0.79
CA THR A 61 0.27 6.34 0.24
C THR A 61 -0.40 7.26 1.27
N GLY A 62 -1.36 8.07 0.87
CA GLY A 62 -2.15 8.94 1.76
C GLY A 62 -3.47 8.30 2.22
N HIS A 63 -3.80 7.10 1.75
CA HIS A 63 -5.08 6.43 1.99
C HIS A 63 -4.86 4.98 2.45
N ASN A 64 -4.24 4.81 3.62
CA ASN A 64 -3.93 3.51 4.22
C ASN A 64 -4.11 3.55 5.75
N SER A 65 -3.85 2.43 6.42
CA SER A 65 -4.01 2.29 7.87
C SER A 65 -2.83 2.84 8.69
N GLY A 66 -1.76 3.31 8.07
CA GLY A 66 -0.57 3.82 8.78
C GLY A 66 0.28 2.74 9.47
N VAL A 67 0.02 1.46 9.24
CA VAL A 67 0.68 0.37 9.97
C VAL A 67 2.07 0.08 9.42
N ILE A 68 3.08 0.10 10.29
CA ILE A 68 4.40 -0.49 10.05
C ILE A 68 4.30 -1.97 10.42
N HIS A 69 4.13 -2.82 9.41
CA HIS A 69 3.95 -4.26 9.57
C HIS A 69 5.25 -4.96 9.99
N SER A 70 5.14 -5.99 10.82
CA SER A 70 6.28 -6.77 11.30
C SER A 70 6.61 -8.03 10.49
N GLY A 71 5.70 -8.49 9.60
CA GLY A 71 5.97 -9.66 8.75
C GLY A 71 5.28 -10.97 9.14
N VAL A 72 4.40 -10.99 10.16
CA VAL A 72 3.77 -12.20 10.73
C VAL A 72 3.00 -13.02 9.67
N TYR A 73 2.24 -12.36 8.79
CA TYR A 73 1.28 -13.03 7.90
C TYR A 73 1.90 -13.67 6.66
N TYR A 74 3.10 -13.27 6.25
CA TYR A 74 3.62 -13.57 4.92
C TYR A 74 4.29 -14.93 4.84
N LYS A 75 4.16 -15.60 3.70
CA LYS A 75 4.77 -16.91 3.46
C LYS A 75 6.30 -16.79 3.62
N PRO A 76 6.93 -17.60 4.47
CA PRO A 76 8.37 -17.61 4.61
C PRO A 76 9.09 -17.82 3.26
N GLY A 77 10.18 -17.09 3.05
CA GLY A 77 10.94 -17.11 1.81
C GLY A 77 10.34 -16.27 0.65
N SER A 78 9.11 -15.75 0.79
CA SER A 78 8.54 -14.83 -0.20
C SER A 78 9.26 -13.49 -0.18
N LEU A 79 9.23 -12.80 -1.34
CA LEU A 79 9.79 -11.45 -1.46
C LEU A 79 9.12 -10.49 -0.47
N LYS A 80 7.81 -10.62 -0.32
CA LYS A 80 6.98 -9.85 0.59
C LYS A 80 7.38 -10.02 2.06
N ALA A 81 7.67 -11.26 2.50
CA ALA A 81 8.12 -11.53 3.87
C ALA A 81 9.48 -10.88 4.15
N ARG A 82 10.46 -11.12 3.27
CA ARG A 82 11.82 -10.59 3.39
C ARG A 82 11.82 -9.05 3.41
N LEU A 83 11.16 -8.44 2.42
CA LEU A 83 11.14 -6.98 2.29
C LEU A 83 10.30 -6.29 3.36
N CYS A 84 9.32 -6.99 3.98
CA CYS A 84 8.57 -6.41 5.10
C CYS A 84 9.43 -6.26 6.36
N VAL A 85 10.13 -7.32 6.76
CA VAL A 85 10.98 -7.29 7.97
C VAL A 85 12.11 -6.28 7.81
N GLN A 86 12.80 -6.31 6.67
CA GLN A 86 13.85 -5.34 6.36
C GLN A 86 13.30 -3.92 6.26
N GLY A 87 12.16 -3.74 5.58
CA GLY A 87 11.53 -2.45 5.36
C GLY A 87 11.01 -1.82 6.65
N ALA A 88 10.52 -2.62 7.60
CA ALA A 88 10.08 -2.10 8.90
C ALA A 88 11.25 -1.43 9.66
N ARG A 89 12.44 -2.06 9.66
CA ARG A 89 13.64 -1.49 10.25
C ARG A 89 14.07 -0.21 9.53
N LEU A 90 14.21 -0.26 8.21
CA LEU A 90 14.59 0.91 7.40
C LEU A 90 13.61 2.07 7.53
N MET A 91 12.31 1.78 7.67
CA MET A 91 11.27 2.80 7.85
C MET A 91 11.44 3.53 9.18
N GLN A 92 11.74 2.81 10.27
CA GLN A 92 11.98 3.41 11.58
C GLN A 92 13.26 4.25 11.57
N GLU A 93 14.34 3.73 10.99
CA GLU A 93 15.60 4.47 10.82
C GLU A 93 15.40 5.77 10.01
N PHE A 94 14.59 5.70 8.94
CA PHE A 94 14.25 6.88 8.16
C PHE A 94 13.43 7.89 8.96
N CYS A 95 12.45 7.42 9.74
CA CYS A 95 11.64 8.29 10.59
C CYS A 95 12.50 8.99 11.66
N ASP A 96 13.42 8.25 12.30
CA ASP A 96 14.35 8.81 13.28
C ASP A 96 15.25 9.88 12.65
N ALA A 97 15.84 9.60 11.48
CA ALA A 97 16.71 10.53 10.77
C ALA A 97 16.03 11.82 10.30
N HIS A 98 14.71 11.77 10.07
CA HIS A 98 13.92 12.90 9.58
C HIS A 98 12.96 13.48 10.63
N ALA A 99 13.08 13.09 11.90
CA ALA A 99 12.21 13.51 13.00
C ALA A 99 10.72 13.32 12.71
N ILE A 100 10.35 12.20 12.01
CA ILE A 100 8.98 11.85 11.72
C ILE A 100 8.43 11.02 12.88
N PRO A 101 7.34 11.45 13.52
CA PRO A 101 6.75 10.70 14.61
C PRO A 101 6.26 9.32 14.14
N TYR A 102 6.63 8.28 14.85
CA TYR A 102 6.08 6.93 14.74
C TYR A 102 5.96 6.32 16.14
N GLN A 103 5.17 5.28 16.27
CA GLN A 103 5.00 4.60 17.56
C GLN A 103 5.00 3.08 17.37
N ARG A 104 5.83 2.38 18.16
CA ARG A 104 5.75 0.91 18.31
C ARG A 104 4.68 0.59 19.34
N CYS A 105 3.43 0.55 18.90
CA CYS A 105 2.28 0.32 19.79
C CYS A 105 1.90 -1.14 19.91
N GLY A 106 2.51 -2.02 19.12
CA GLY A 106 2.22 -3.44 19.13
C GLY A 106 0.91 -3.81 18.42
N LYS A 107 0.73 -5.12 18.26
CA LYS A 107 -0.47 -5.73 17.66
C LYS A 107 -0.78 -7.05 18.33
N LEU A 108 -2.07 -7.28 18.64
CA LEU A 108 -2.62 -8.59 18.99
C LEU A 108 -3.31 -9.19 17.77
N ILE A 109 -3.04 -10.45 17.47
CA ILE A 109 -3.81 -11.27 16.53
C ILE A 109 -4.57 -12.27 17.37
N VAL A 110 -5.89 -12.08 17.49
CA VAL A 110 -6.71 -12.66 18.53
C VAL A 110 -7.54 -13.82 18.00
N ALA A 111 -7.45 -14.97 18.66
CA ALA A 111 -8.36 -16.09 18.50
C ALA A 111 -9.49 -16.00 19.52
N LEU A 112 -10.72 -15.98 19.05
CA LEU A 112 -11.94 -15.97 19.87
C LEU A 112 -12.43 -17.40 20.17
N ARG A 113 -12.17 -18.34 19.28
CA ARG A 113 -12.69 -19.71 19.30
C ARG A 113 -11.56 -20.73 19.27
N ASP A 114 -11.86 -21.95 19.71
CA ASP A 114 -10.88 -23.03 19.74
C ASP A 114 -10.46 -23.51 18.34
N ASP A 115 -11.36 -23.44 17.37
CA ASP A 115 -11.07 -23.78 15.97
C ASP A 115 -10.08 -22.80 15.28
N GLU A 116 -9.83 -21.64 15.88
CA GLU A 116 -8.84 -20.66 15.41
C GLU A 116 -7.44 -20.90 15.97
N LEU A 117 -7.31 -21.69 17.06
CA LEU A 117 -6.01 -21.93 17.71
C LEU A 117 -4.98 -22.62 16.83
N PRO A 118 -5.31 -23.62 16.00
CA PRO A 118 -4.36 -24.20 15.06
C PRO A 118 -3.82 -23.18 14.06
N ARG A 119 -4.71 -22.34 13.52
CA ARG A 119 -4.31 -21.25 12.58
C ARG A 119 -3.44 -20.20 13.26
N LEU A 120 -3.68 -19.93 14.55
CA LEU A 120 -2.83 -19.04 15.33
C LEU A 120 -1.44 -19.62 15.51
N ALA A 121 -1.33 -20.96 15.74
CA ALA A 121 -0.05 -21.68 15.83
C ALA A 121 0.73 -21.62 14.50
N ASP A 122 0.05 -21.81 13.37
CA ASP A 122 0.66 -21.69 12.04
C ASP A 122 1.20 -20.28 11.79
N LEU A 123 0.48 -19.26 12.24
CA LEU A 123 0.94 -17.87 12.15
C LEU A 123 2.16 -17.60 13.03
N GLU A 124 2.19 -18.17 14.22
CA GLU A 124 3.36 -18.08 15.12
C GLU A 124 4.60 -18.68 14.47
N ALA A 125 4.50 -19.91 13.97
CA ALA A 125 5.58 -20.58 13.27
C ALA A 125 6.05 -19.78 12.04
N ARG A 126 5.11 -19.25 11.28
CA ARG A 126 5.38 -18.38 10.11
C ARG A 126 6.11 -17.11 10.50
N GLY A 127 5.63 -16.42 11.54
CA GLY A 127 6.25 -15.19 12.02
C GLY A 127 7.65 -15.41 12.58
N GLN A 128 7.87 -16.51 13.27
CA GLN A 128 9.19 -16.93 13.75
C GLN A 128 10.15 -17.22 12.58
N ALA A 129 9.69 -17.97 11.58
CA ALA A 129 10.46 -18.27 10.37
C ALA A 129 10.81 -16.99 9.56
N ASN A 130 9.98 -15.95 9.64
CA ASN A 130 10.24 -14.65 9.03
C ASN A 130 11.15 -13.75 9.88
N GLY A 131 11.55 -14.17 11.08
CA GLY A 131 12.40 -13.40 11.99
C GLY A 131 11.68 -12.18 12.62
N VAL A 132 10.35 -12.27 12.86
CA VAL A 132 9.58 -11.19 13.50
C VAL A 132 10.04 -11.00 14.94
N PRO A 133 10.57 -9.81 15.32
CA PRO A 133 11.14 -9.60 16.66
C PRO A 133 10.06 -9.65 17.76
N GLY A 134 10.34 -10.40 18.82
CA GLY A 134 9.53 -10.45 20.05
C GLY A 134 8.13 -11.05 19.86
N LEU A 135 7.86 -11.73 18.73
CA LEU A 135 6.58 -12.41 18.52
C LEU A 135 6.41 -13.54 19.53
N ARG A 136 5.29 -13.51 20.26
CA ARG A 136 4.98 -14.56 21.24
C ARG A 136 3.48 -14.79 21.37
N ARG A 137 3.12 -16.00 21.78
CA ARG A 137 1.73 -16.33 22.14
C ARG A 137 1.43 -15.83 23.54
N VAL A 138 0.20 -15.35 23.73
CA VAL A 138 -0.34 -14.84 25.00
C VAL A 138 -1.70 -15.45 25.27
N GLY A 139 -2.00 -15.71 26.55
CA GLY A 139 -3.29 -16.18 27.02
C GLY A 139 -4.26 -15.05 27.33
N ALA A 140 -5.49 -15.41 27.75
CA ALA A 140 -6.56 -14.45 27.99
C ALA A 140 -6.20 -13.37 29.04
N ALA A 141 -5.48 -13.73 30.11
CA ALA A 141 -5.06 -12.76 31.14
C ALA A 141 -4.08 -11.72 30.55
N GLU A 142 -3.05 -12.17 29.84
CA GLU A 142 -2.09 -11.26 29.22
C GLU A 142 -2.70 -10.42 28.08
N ILE A 143 -3.73 -10.90 27.38
CA ILE A 143 -4.49 -10.09 26.43
C ILE A 143 -5.07 -8.87 27.14
N ALA A 144 -5.69 -9.04 28.31
CA ALA A 144 -6.25 -7.95 29.10
C ALA A 144 -5.20 -6.98 29.65
N ASP A 145 -3.99 -7.46 29.96
CA ASP A 145 -2.87 -6.61 30.38
C ASP A 145 -2.38 -5.70 29.24
N ILE A 146 -2.31 -6.25 28.01
CA ILE A 146 -1.85 -5.53 26.81
C ILE A 146 -2.93 -4.59 26.30
N GLU A 147 -4.14 -5.12 26.11
CA GLU A 147 -5.33 -4.41 25.58
C GLU A 147 -6.54 -4.66 26.51
N PRO A 148 -6.78 -3.81 27.52
CA PRO A 148 -7.75 -4.06 28.59
C PRO A 148 -9.18 -4.31 28.11
N GLU A 149 -9.56 -3.69 27.00
CA GLU A 149 -10.91 -3.85 26.42
C GLU A 149 -11.01 -5.03 25.46
N CYS A 150 -9.88 -5.72 25.17
CA CYS A 150 -9.85 -6.83 24.22
C CYS A 150 -10.24 -8.14 24.90
N ARG A 151 -11.00 -8.97 24.20
CA ARG A 151 -11.38 -10.32 24.59
C ARG A 151 -10.81 -11.34 23.64
N GLY A 152 -10.36 -12.48 24.15
CA GLY A 152 -9.85 -13.58 23.35
C GLY A 152 -9.46 -14.78 24.20
N ARG A 153 -9.38 -15.95 23.59
CA ARG A 153 -8.86 -17.17 24.24
C ARG A 153 -7.33 -17.20 24.25
N ALA A 154 -6.75 -16.79 23.13
CA ALA A 154 -5.31 -16.63 22.96
C ALA A 154 -5.06 -15.59 21.87
N ALA A 155 -3.85 -15.03 21.85
CA ALA A 155 -3.43 -14.15 20.78
C ALA A 155 -1.94 -14.33 20.46
N LEU A 156 -1.51 -13.87 19.28
CA LEU A 156 -0.12 -13.55 19.00
C LEU A 156 0.12 -12.09 19.28
N HIS A 157 1.04 -11.78 20.18
CA HIS A 157 1.52 -10.44 20.43
C HIS A 157 2.75 -10.16 19.57
N SER A 158 2.66 -9.14 18.71
CA SER A 158 3.75 -8.65 17.86
C SER A 158 4.14 -7.23 18.29
N PRO A 159 5.05 -7.06 19.26
CA PRO A 159 5.42 -5.75 19.82
C PRO A 159 6.16 -4.87 18.81
N ALA A 160 6.80 -5.46 17.80
CA ALA A 160 7.53 -4.74 16.76
C ALA A 160 6.62 -4.05 15.72
N THR A 161 5.31 -4.32 15.76
CA THR A 161 4.36 -3.63 14.87
C THR A 161 4.16 -2.19 15.36
N GLY A 162 4.14 -1.24 14.42
CA GLY A 162 4.02 0.18 14.74
C GLY A 162 3.06 0.92 13.82
N ILE A 163 2.98 2.23 14.04
CA ILE A 163 2.15 3.16 13.26
C ILE A 163 2.95 4.40 12.89
N VAL A 164 2.66 4.95 11.70
CA VAL A 164 3.29 6.16 11.14
C VAL A 164 2.36 6.86 10.15
N ASP A 165 2.52 8.16 9.94
CA ASP A 165 1.93 8.85 8.77
C ASP A 165 2.81 8.65 7.53
N TYR A 166 2.45 7.71 6.65
CA TYR A 166 3.17 7.49 5.39
C TYR A 166 3.13 8.68 4.44
N ALA A 167 2.16 9.58 4.56
CA ALA A 167 2.16 10.81 3.79
C ALA A 167 3.25 11.78 4.31
N ALA A 168 3.53 11.81 5.61
CA ALA A 168 4.65 12.55 6.17
C ALA A 168 6.00 11.97 5.70
N VAL A 169 6.14 10.65 5.70
CA VAL A 169 7.33 9.97 5.15
C VAL A 169 7.55 10.35 3.68
N ALA A 170 6.50 10.31 2.87
CA ALA A 170 6.59 10.68 1.45
C ALA A 170 6.96 12.16 1.23
N ARG A 171 6.47 13.07 2.08
CA ARG A 171 6.86 14.49 2.05
C ARG A 171 8.34 14.68 2.41
N ALA A 172 8.85 13.97 3.41
CA ALA A 172 10.26 14.00 3.77
C ALA A 172 11.15 13.48 2.64
N LEU A 173 10.79 12.35 2.02
CA LEU A 173 11.46 11.83 0.82
C LEU A 173 11.46 12.85 -0.31
N GLN A 174 10.34 13.53 -0.57
CA GLN A 174 10.28 14.59 -1.59
C GLN A 174 11.20 15.73 -1.26
N GLN A 175 11.25 16.15 -0.01
CA GLN A 175 12.12 17.27 0.43
C GLN A 175 13.61 16.91 0.26
N GLU A 176 14.01 15.72 0.68
CA GLU A 176 15.37 15.19 0.49
C GLU A 176 15.74 15.18 -1.00
N LEU A 177 14.88 14.61 -1.85
CA LEU A 177 15.11 14.52 -3.30
C LEU A 177 15.18 15.90 -3.99
N ARG A 178 14.36 16.86 -3.58
CA ARG A 178 14.44 18.25 -4.07
C ARG A 178 15.76 18.91 -3.70
N GLY A 179 16.24 18.69 -2.47
CA GLY A 179 17.54 19.16 -2.02
C GLY A 179 18.70 18.58 -2.84
N GLN A 180 18.52 17.39 -3.43
CA GLN A 180 19.48 16.73 -4.32
C GLN A 180 19.26 17.08 -5.81
N GLY A 181 18.40 18.04 -6.15
CA GLY A 181 18.20 18.53 -7.51
C GLY A 181 17.25 17.69 -8.38
N VAL A 182 16.46 16.77 -7.80
CA VAL A 182 15.47 16.00 -8.55
C VAL A 182 14.35 16.90 -9.08
N THR A 183 14.05 16.77 -10.37
CA THR A 183 12.92 17.45 -11.01
C THR A 183 11.60 16.75 -10.66
N PHE A 184 10.58 17.52 -10.27
CA PHE A 184 9.24 17.01 -10.00
C PHE A 184 8.24 17.57 -11.02
N ALA A 185 7.68 16.71 -11.89
CA ALA A 185 6.59 17.02 -12.80
C ALA A 185 5.27 16.53 -12.20
N LEU A 186 4.74 17.28 -11.24
CA LEU A 186 3.46 17.00 -10.60
C LEU A 186 2.31 17.61 -11.40
N GLY A 187 1.10 17.02 -11.32
CA GLY A 187 -0.04 17.37 -12.18
C GLY A 187 0.11 16.85 -13.62
N CYS A 188 1.06 15.95 -13.87
CA CYS A 188 1.39 15.45 -15.20
C CYS A 188 0.97 13.99 -15.36
N THR A 189 -0.12 13.74 -16.09
CA THR A 189 -0.63 12.38 -16.35
C THR A 189 0.17 11.71 -17.46
N VAL A 190 0.94 10.69 -17.11
CA VAL A 190 1.63 9.83 -18.09
C VAL A 190 0.60 8.93 -18.78
N SER A 191 0.60 8.97 -20.11
CA SER A 191 -0.29 8.18 -20.96
C SER A 191 0.37 6.91 -21.50
N ALA A 192 1.69 6.94 -21.74
CA ALA A 192 2.45 5.79 -22.20
C ALA A 192 3.94 5.92 -21.84
N VAL A 193 4.59 4.76 -21.74
CA VAL A 193 6.04 4.61 -21.63
C VAL A 193 6.49 3.75 -22.81
N ARG A 194 7.49 4.20 -23.58
CA ARG A 194 7.92 3.48 -24.78
C ARG A 194 9.44 3.60 -24.95
N ARG A 195 10.08 2.57 -25.51
CA ARG A 195 11.47 2.64 -25.95
C ARG A 195 11.52 3.20 -27.36
N GLU A 196 12.23 4.28 -27.55
CA GLU A 196 12.54 4.86 -28.87
C GLU A 196 14.06 4.93 -29.01
N HIS A 197 14.62 4.11 -29.91
CA HIS A 197 16.08 3.96 -30.06
C HIS A 197 16.75 3.61 -28.70
N ARG A 198 17.65 4.47 -28.24
CA ARG A 198 18.37 4.29 -26.95
C ARG A 198 17.76 5.08 -25.78
N GLN A 199 16.57 5.64 -25.94
CA GLN A 199 15.90 6.45 -24.93
C GLN A 199 14.53 5.88 -24.57
N THR A 200 14.13 6.08 -23.33
CA THR A 200 12.77 5.83 -22.88
C THR A 200 11.98 7.12 -22.93
N VAL A 201 10.88 7.11 -23.65
CA VAL A 201 9.98 8.24 -23.85
C VAL A 201 8.78 8.07 -22.94
N ILE A 202 8.52 9.08 -22.11
CA ILE A 202 7.40 9.17 -21.21
C ILE A 202 6.42 10.19 -21.80
N ALA A 203 5.34 9.69 -22.42
CA ALA A 203 4.35 10.52 -23.09
C ALA A 203 3.31 11.06 -22.11
N HIS A 204 2.91 12.30 -22.26
CA HIS A 204 1.83 12.96 -21.52
C HIS A 204 1.09 13.97 -22.41
N ALA A 205 -0.06 14.50 -21.96
CA ALA A 205 -0.95 15.33 -22.78
C ALA A 205 -0.27 16.58 -23.37
N ALA A 206 0.69 17.19 -22.66
CA ALA A 206 1.38 18.40 -23.06
C ALA A 206 2.70 18.15 -23.83
N GLY A 207 3.11 16.86 -24.04
CA GLY A 207 4.34 16.52 -24.73
C GLY A 207 4.97 15.22 -24.25
N ARG A 208 6.29 15.22 -24.09
CA ARG A 208 7.05 14.03 -23.68
C ARG A 208 8.30 14.39 -22.91
N TYR A 209 8.66 13.57 -21.94
CA TYR A 209 10.00 13.55 -21.33
C TYR A 209 10.84 12.45 -21.95
N ARG A 210 12.16 12.63 -21.94
CA ARG A 210 13.13 11.64 -22.41
C ARG A 210 14.11 11.31 -21.30
N ALA A 211 14.33 10.01 -21.08
CA ALA A 211 15.29 9.51 -20.11
C ALA A 211 16.10 8.35 -20.70
N ALA A 212 17.26 8.06 -20.13
CA ALA A 212 17.99 6.85 -20.48
C ALA A 212 17.16 5.61 -20.13
N ALA A 213 16.42 5.68 -19.01
CA ALA A 213 15.55 4.61 -18.54
C ALA A 213 14.37 5.12 -17.70
N ALA A 214 13.41 4.22 -17.38
CA ALA A 214 12.32 4.53 -16.49
C ALA A 214 12.05 3.41 -15.47
N ILE A 215 11.62 3.79 -14.26
CA ILE A 215 11.03 2.87 -13.28
C ILE A 215 9.60 3.34 -12.99
N VAL A 216 8.64 2.44 -13.24
CA VAL A 216 7.21 2.75 -13.17
C VAL A 216 6.62 2.19 -11.88
N CYS A 217 6.26 3.09 -10.96
CA CYS A 217 5.63 2.83 -9.66
C CYS A 217 4.23 3.46 -9.59
N ALA A 218 3.41 3.22 -10.63
CA ALA A 218 2.16 3.94 -10.85
C ALA A 218 0.94 3.36 -10.11
N GLY A 219 1.15 2.45 -9.14
CA GLY A 219 0.11 1.88 -8.28
C GLY A 219 -1.06 1.31 -9.09
N LEU A 220 -2.25 1.88 -8.92
CA LEU A 220 -3.48 1.45 -9.60
C LEU A 220 -3.43 1.53 -11.14
N TRP A 221 -2.47 2.24 -11.74
CA TRP A 221 -2.31 2.35 -13.21
C TRP A 221 -1.08 1.61 -13.76
N SER A 222 -0.37 0.85 -12.91
CA SER A 222 0.88 0.18 -13.27
C SER A 222 0.73 -0.81 -14.43
N ASP A 223 -0.37 -1.56 -14.48
CA ASP A 223 -0.66 -2.53 -15.55
C ASP A 223 -0.81 -1.86 -16.92
N ARG A 224 -1.54 -0.72 -16.98
CA ARG A 224 -1.75 0.03 -18.24
C ARG A 224 -0.44 0.59 -18.79
N LEU A 225 0.40 1.16 -17.90
CA LEU A 225 1.68 1.71 -18.32
C LEU A 225 2.67 0.61 -18.73
N ALA A 226 2.68 -0.53 -18.03
CA ALA A 226 3.49 -1.68 -18.42
C ALA A 226 3.10 -2.21 -19.81
N VAL A 227 1.81 -2.36 -20.08
CA VAL A 227 1.29 -2.77 -21.40
C VAL A 227 1.66 -1.75 -22.47
N SER A 228 1.61 -0.44 -22.18
CA SER A 228 2.04 0.60 -23.13
C SER A 228 3.52 0.54 -23.49
N ALA A 229 4.33 -0.08 -22.63
CA ALA A 229 5.75 -0.33 -22.82
C ALA A 229 6.06 -1.68 -23.49
N GLY A 230 5.02 -2.47 -23.82
CA GLY A 230 5.17 -3.78 -24.46
C GLY A 230 5.15 -4.98 -23.49
N ALA A 231 4.84 -4.78 -22.21
CA ALA A 231 4.67 -5.90 -21.28
C ALA A 231 3.37 -6.69 -21.55
N SER A 232 3.34 -7.95 -21.10
CA SER A 232 2.13 -8.78 -21.11
C SER A 232 0.93 -8.06 -20.48
N PRO A 233 -0.30 -8.19 -21.00
CA PRO A 233 -1.50 -7.68 -20.35
C PRO A 233 -1.87 -8.43 -19.06
N ASP A 234 -1.26 -9.59 -18.80
CA ASP A 234 -1.42 -10.39 -17.59
C ASP A 234 -0.27 -10.13 -16.61
N PRO A 235 -0.55 -9.86 -15.31
CA PRO A 235 -1.85 -9.67 -14.66
C PRO A 235 -2.46 -8.28 -14.93
N ARG A 236 -3.77 -8.13 -14.64
CA ARG A 236 -4.48 -6.84 -14.68
C ARG A 236 -4.84 -6.37 -13.27
N ILE A 237 -4.82 -5.05 -13.05
CA ILE A 237 -5.25 -4.46 -11.77
C ILE A 237 -6.77 -4.38 -11.73
N VAL A 238 -7.35 -5.01 -10.71
CA VAL A 238 -8.75 -4.93 -10.32
C VAL A 238 -8.84 -4.14 -9.03
N PRO A 239 -9.61 -3.02 -8.99
CA PRO A 239 -9.64 -2.14 -7.83
C PRO A 239 -10.62 -2.66 -6.77
N PHE A 240 -10.15 -2.82 -5.52
CA PHE A 240 -10.97 -3.12 -4.36
C PHE A 240 -10.92 -1.97 -3.36
N ARG A 241 -12.09 -1.43 -3.00
CA ARG A 241 -12.19 -0.37 -2.02
C ARG A 241 -12.35 -0.94 -0.62
N GLY A 242 -11.48 -0.52 0.29
CA GLY A 242 -11.61 -0.74 1.73
C GLY A 242 -12.16 0.50 2.40
N ALA A 243 -13.36 0.40 2.97
CA ALA A 243 -13.94 1.45 3.78
C ALA A 243 -13.63 1.22 5.26
N TYR A 244 -13.34 2.30 5.97
CA TYR A 244 -13.13 2.31 7.41
C TYR A 244 -14.18 3.18 8.09
N LEU A 245 -14.64 2.76 9.26
CA LEU A 245 -15.30 3.63 10.21
C LEU A 245 -14.24 4.21 11.16
N ARG A 246 -14.50 5.40 11.68
CA ARG A 246 -13.64 6.07 12.65
C ARG A 246 -14.41 6.29 13.94
N LEU A 247 -13.82 5.99 15.08
CA LEU A 247 -14.38 6.39 16.37
C LEU A 247 -14.35 7.92 16.48
N ALA A 248 -15.43 8.49 17.03
CA ALA A 248 -15.51 9.94 17.22
C ALA A 248 -14.46 10.42 18.22
N ALA A 249 -13.95 11.63 17.98
CA ALA A 249 -12.98 12.25 18.89
C ALA A 249 -13.56 12.50 20.30
N GLY A 250 -12.67 12.64 21.28
CA GLY A 250 -13.04 12.96 22.66
C GLY A 250 -13.60 11.78 23.45
N GLN A 251 -13.40 10.53 22.98
CA GLN A 251 -13.74 9.31 23.70
C GLN A 251 -12.50 8.69 24.35
N PRO A 252 -12.65 7.88 25.41
CA PRO A 252 -11.53 7.14 25.98
C PRO A 252 -10.84 6.27 24.93
N PRO A 253 -9.52 6.03 25.04
CA PRO A 253 -8.81 5.14 24.15
C PRO A 253 -9.32 3.71 24.32
N VAL A 254 -9.85 3.12 23.25
CA VAL A 254 -10.45 1.77 23.22
C VAL A 254 -9.38 0.71 23.00
N VAL A 255 -8.32 1.05 22.29
CA VAL A 255 -7.15 0.19 22.06
C VAL A 255 -5.88 1.00 22.23
N ARG A 256 -4.86 0.38 22.80
CA ARG A 256 -3.51 0.96 22.96
C ARG A 256 -2.69 0.81 21.69
N GLY A 257 -2.89 -0.29 20.97
CA GLY A 257 -2.24 -0.63 19.73
C GLY A 257 -3.23 -1.07 18.63
N MET A 258 -3.13 -2.32 18.22
CA MET A 258 -3.96 -2.89 17.16
C MET A 258 -4.52 -4.24 17.56
N VAL A 259 -5.79 -4.50 17.22
CA VAL A 259 -6.47 -5.77 17.45
C VAL A 259 -6.99 -6.32 16.13
N TYR A 260 -6.44 -7.46 15.73
CA TYR A 260 -6.70 -8.12 14.46
C TYR A 260 -7.27 -9.52 14.66
N PRO A 261 -8.12 -10.01 13.76
CA PRO A 261 -8.56 -11.40 13.77
C PRO A 261 -7.44 -12.35 13.34
N VAL A 262 -7.55 -13.62 13.70
CA VAL A 262 -6.84 -14.69 13.01
C VAL A 262 -7.37 -14.75 11.57
N PRO A 263 -6.52 -14.71 10.54
CA PRO A 263 -6.97 -14.79 9.16
C PRO A 263 -7.74 -16.06 8.87
N ASP A 264 -8.81 -15.93 8.13
CA ASP A 264 -9.52 -17.06 7.55
C ASP A 264 -8.91 -17.36 6.16
N PRO A 265 -8.36 -18.57 5.93
CA PRO A 265 -7.74 -18.94 4.67
C PRO A 265 -8.74 -19.01 3.50
N GLU A 266 -10.03 -19.16 3.78
CA GLU A 266 -11.08 -19.15 2.77
C GLU A 266 -11.42 -17.74 2.27
N LEU A 267 -10.97 -16.69 2.98
CA LEU A 267 -11.24 -15.30 2.61
C LEU A 267 -10.03 -14.69 1.88
N PRO A 268 -10.29 -13.94 0.80
CA PRO A 268 -9.22 -13.31 0.02
C PRO A 268 -8.56 -12.12 0.73
N PHE A 269 -9.20 -11.58 1.76
CA PHE A 269 -8.74 -10.44 2.52
C PHE A 269 -8.94 -10.66 4.03
N LEU A 270 -8.10 -10.00 4.82
CA LEU A 270 -8.21 -10.02 6.27
C LEU A 270 -9.53 -9.38 6.71
N GLY A 271 -10.20 -9.99 7.68
CA GLY A 271 -11.42 -9.49 8.28
C GLY A 271 -11.27 -8.12 8.97
N VAL A 272 -12.40 -7.58 9.41
CA VAL A 272 -12.45 -6.28 10.10
C VAL A 272 -11.59 -6.30 11.35
N HIS A 273 -10.80 -5.25 11.54
CA HIS A 273 -9.85 -5.12 12.65
C HIS A 273 -9.80 -3.68 13.17
N LEU A 274 -9.22 -3.50 14.33
CA LEU A 274 -9.04 -2.20 14.96
C LEU A 274 -7.60 -1.74 14.78
N THR A 275 -7.43 -0.50 14.33
CA THR A 275 -6.11 0.10 14.15
C THR A 275 -6.10 1.48 14.78
N ARG A 276 -5.21 1.69 15.75
CA ARG A 276 -4.87 3.03 16.22
C ARG A 276 -4.03 3.74 15.19
N HIS A 277 -4.33 5.00 14.93
CA HIS A 277 -3.58 5.87 14.04
C HIS A 277 -2.63 6.77 14.83
N ILE A 278 -1.61 7.32 14.17
CA ILE A 278 -0.58 8.14 14.84
C ILE A 278 -1.13 9.41 15.49
N ASP A 279 -2.24 9.95 14.99
CA ASP A 279 -2.97 11.09 15.55
C ASP A 279 -3.92 10.69 16.70
N GLY A 280 -3.90 9.42 17.13
CA GLY A 280 -4.64 8.89 18.25
C GLY A 280 -6.07 8.41 17.97
N HIS A 281 -6.62 8.65 16.77
CA HIS A 281 -7.93 8.08 16.45
C HIS A 281 -7.86 6.58 16.16
N VAL A 282 -8.98 5.88 16.36
CA VAL A 282 -9.10 4.45 16.09
C VAL A 282 -9.98 4.24 14.86
N MET A 283 -9.46 3.46 13.92
CA MET A 283 -10.17 3.00 12.73
C MET A 283 -10.64 1.57 12.89
N LEU A 284 -11.88 1.32 12.48
CA LEU A 284 -12.51 0.01 12.36
C LEU A 284 -12.54 -0.35 10.88
N GLY A 285 -12.09 -1.50 10.49
CA GLY A 285 -12.10 -1.89 9.06
C GLY A 285 -10.87 -2.68 8.63
N PRO A 286 -10.66 -2.74 7.31
CA PRO A 286 -11.52 -2.26 6.23
C PRO A 286 -12.54 -3.30 5.74
N THR A 287 -13.49 -2.87 4.93
CA THR A 287 -14.22 -3.74 4.00
C THR A 287 -13.37 -4.05 2.74
N ALA A 288 -13.85 -4.93 1.87
CA ALA A 288 -13.18 -5.24 0.61
C ALA A 288 -14.19 -5.35 -0.54
N MET A 289 -14.57 -4.22 -1.12
CA MET A 289 -15.58 -4.14 -2.17
C MET A 289 -14.95 -3.91 -3.54
N LEU A 290 -15.36 -4.68 -4.55
CA LEU A 290 -15.07 -4.39 -5.95
C LEU A 290 -15.71 -3.05 -6.34
N VAL A 291 -14.97 -2.17 -7.02
CA VAL A 291 -15.42 -0.83 -7.41
C VAL A 291 -15.19 -0.53 -8.88
N GLY A 292 -16.02 0.38 -9.43
CA GLY A 292 -16.04 0.73 -10.84
C GLY A 292 -15.01 1.79 -11.28
N ALA A 293 -14.13 2.23 -10.37
CA ALA A 293 -13.06 3.17 -10.71
C ALA A 293 -11.80 2.88 -9.91
N ARG A 294 -10.63 3.10 -10.51
CA ARG A 294 -9.32 2.89 -9.88
C ARG A 294 -9.02 3.93 -8.79
N ASP A 295 -9.72 5.04 -8.79
CA ASP A 295 -9.67 6.11 -7.78
C ASP A 295 -11.00 6.27 -7.02
N ALA A 296 -11.72 5.17 -6.81
CA ALA A 296 -13.01 5.15 -6.13
C ALA A 296 -12.86 5.29 -4.60
N TYR A 297 -12.39 6.44 -4.13
CA TYR A 297 -12.44 6.79 -2.71
C TYR A 297 -13.89 7.03 -2.24
N ASN A 298 -14.81 7.37 -3.17
CA ASN A 298 -16.24 7.29 -2.98
C ASN A 298 -16.78 6.01 -3.61
N ALA A 299 -17.67 5.27 -2.90
CA ALA A 299 -18.21 3.99 -3.36
C ALA A 299 -18.98 4.08 -4.69
N TRP A 300 -19.53 5.25 -5.00
CA TRP A 300 -20.33 5.52 -6.20
C TRP A 300 -19.51 6.03 -7.39
N SER A 301 -18.18 6.16 -7.24
CA SER A 301 -17.32 6.60 -8.34
C SER A 301 -17.24 5.51 -9.40
N ILE A 302 -17.68 5.83 -10.61
CA ILE A 302 -17.62 4.96 -11.78
C ILE A 302 -16.85 5.69 -12.87
N ARG A 303 -15.88 5.00 -13.48
CA ARG A 303 -15.19 5.44 -14.70
C ARG A 303 -15.39 4.38 -15.78
N PRO A 304 -16.00 4.72 -16.92
CA PRO A 304 -16.34 3.74 -17.95
C PRO A 304 -15.16 2.87 -18.39
N ARG A 305 -13.99 3.47 -18.57
CA ARG A 305 -12.77 2.76 -18.94
C ARG A 305 -12.31 1.76 -17.86
N ASP A 306 -12.38 2.13 -16.59
CA ASP A 306 -11.97 1.26 -15.49
C ASP A 306 -12.94 0.10 -15.30
N LEU A 307 -14.23 0.39 -15.43
CA LEU A 307 -15.30 -0.62 -15.39
C LEU A 307 -15.14 -1.61 -16.55
N LEU A 308 -14.91 -1.11 -17.78
CA LEU A 308 -14.70 -1.94 -18.96
C LEU A 308 -13.47 -2.85 -18.82
N ASP A 309 -12.34 -2.29 -18.35
CA ASP A 309 -11.12 -3.06 -18.09
C ASP A 309 -11.37 -4.19 -17.08
N THR A 310 -12.14 -3.93 -16.02
CA THR A 310 -12.48 -4.91 -14.99
C THR A 310 -13.45 -5.96 -15.55
N ALA A 311 -14.50 -5.55 -16.27
CA ALA A 311 -15.54 -6.44 -16.80
C ALA A 311 -15.06 -7.32 -17.96
N THR A 312 -14.12 -6.83 -18.78
CA THR A 312 -13.56 -7.62 -19.90
C THR A 312 -12.43 -8.55 -19.48
N TRP A 313 -11.97 -8.49 -18.19
CA TRP A 313 -10.91 -9.37 -17.73
C TRP A 313 -11.46 -10.72 -17.27
N PRO A 314 -11.09 -11.85 -17.90
CA PRO A 314 -11.63 -13.17 -17.54
C PRO A 314 -11.42 -13.51 -16.06
N GLY A 315 -10.25 -13.19 -15.51
CA GLY A 315 -9.92 -13.42 -14.10
C GLY A 315 -10.90 -12.77 -13.12
N THR A 316 -11.49 -11.62 -13.48
CA THR A 316 -12.50 -10.95 -12.63
C THR A 316 -13.71 -11.83 -12.38
N TRP A 317 -14.20 -12.51 -13.42
CA TRP A 317 -15.39 -13.37 -13.32
C TRP A 317 -15.09 -14.66 -12.56
N ILE A 318 -13.88 -15.19 -12.69
CA ILE A 318 -13.44 -16.35 -11.90
C ILE A 318 -13.37 -15.98 -10.41
N VAL A 319 -12.78 -14.82 -10.09
CA VAL A 319 -12.77 -14.28 -8.70
C VAL A 319 -14.20 -14.07 -8.22
N ALA A 320 -15.06 -13.43 -9.00
CA ALA A 320 -16.45 -13.21 -8.64
C ALA A 320 -17.21 -14.53 -8.38
N LYS A 321 -17.00 -15.54 -9.22
CA LYS A 321 -17.59 -16.88 -9.03
C LYS A 321 -17.08 -17.57 -7.75
N ASN A 322 -15.79 -17.48 -7.46
CA ASN A 322 -15.19 -18.15 -6.30
C ASN A 322 -15.56 -17.47 -4.98
N PHE A 323 -15.71 -16.14 -4.98
CA PHE A 323 -15.89 -15.32 -3.76
C PHE A 323 -17.24 -14.56 -3.72
N TRP A 324 -18.27 -15.00 -4.46
CA TRP A 324 -19.55 -14.28 -4.51
C TRP A 324 -20.24 -14.14 -3.14
N ARG A 325 -20.15 -15.19 -2.30
CA ARG A 325 -20.72 -15.15 -0.93
C ARG A 325 -20.00 -14.11 -0.07
N THR A 326 -18.68 -14.08 -0.13
CA THR A 326 -17.85 -13.06 0.52
C THR A 326 -18.21 -11.68 0.00
N GLY A 327 -18.36 -11.51 -1.32
CA GLY A 327 -18.78 -10.25 -1.93
C GLY A 327 -20.13 -9.74 -1.40
N ILE A 328 -21.14 -10.61 -1.25
CA ILE A 328 -22.43 -10.24 -0.65
C ILE A 328 -22.27 -9.85 0.84
N SER A 329 -21.48 -10.60 1.59
CA SER A 329 -21.18 -10.29 2.99
C SER A 329 -20.51 -8.92 3.13
N GLU A 330 -19.52 -8.62 2.28
CA GLU A 330 -18.82 -7.33 2.26
C GLU A 330 -19.75 -6.17 1.87
N LEU A 331 -20.65 -6.37 0.91
CA LEU A 331 -21.69 -5.40 0.57
C LEU A 331 -22.65 -5.14 1.74
N ALA A 332 -23.09 -6.19 2.42
CA ALA A 332 -23.96 -6.09 3.59
C ALA A 332 -23.24 -5.39 4.77
N MET A 333 -21.92 -5.66 4.92
CA MET A 333 -21.08 -5.00 5.91
C MET A 333 -20.97 -3.50 5.58
N ALA A 334 -20.66 -3.15 4.33
CA ALA A 334 -20.52 -1.76 3.89
C ALA A 334 -21.82 -0.95 3.96
N ALA A 335 -22.98 -1.62 3.77
CA ALA A 335 -24.30 -1.00 3.85
C ALA A 335 -24.80 -0.82 5.29
N SER A 336 -24.28 -1.58 6.26
CA SER A 336 -24.75 -1.59 7.64
C SER A 336 -23.66 -1.26 8.65
N ARG A 337 -23.64 -0.02 9.12
CA ARG A 337 -22.79 0.40 10.24
C ARG A 337 -22.90 -0.52 11.46
N GLN A 338 -24.10 -0.98 11.77
CA GLN A 338 -24.34 -1.84 12.93
C GLN A 338 -23.65 -3.21 12.76
N ARG A 339 -23.69 -3.81 11.57
CA ARG A 339 -22.97 -5.06 11.27
C ARG A 339 -21.46 -4.88 11.44
N PHE A 340 -20.95 -3.75 10.98
CA PHE A 340 -19.53 -3.40 11.07
C PHE A 340 -19.09 -3.26 12.54
N VAL A 341 -19.85 -2.50 13.34
CA VAL A 341 -19.60 -2.35 14.78
C VAL A 341 -19.66 -3.71 15.49
N ARG A 342 -20.68 -4.52 15.21
CA ARG A 342 -20.85 -5.85 15.80
C ARG A 342 -19.70 -6.81 15.44
N ALA A 343 -19.10 -6.70 14.25
CA ALA A 343 -17.93 -7.50 13.89
C ALA A 343 -16.70 -7.11 14.72
N CYS A 344 -16.53 -5.83 15.04
CA CYS A 344 -15.45 -5.34 15.89
C CYS A 344 -15.69 -5.64 17.36
N SER A 345 -16.95 -5.59 17.85
CA SER A 345 -17.30 -5.79 19.25
C SER A 345 -17.07 -7.23 19.72
N GLN A 346 -16.96 -8.19 18.81
CA GLN A 346 -16.53 -9.54 19.16
C GLN A 346 -15.16 -9.56 19.84
N TYR A 347 -14.25 -8.67 19.42
CA TYR A 347 -12.89 -8.53 19.95
C TYR A 347 -12.82 -7.49 21.06
N VAL A 348 -13.55 -6.38 20.92
CA VAL A 348 -13.52 -5.23 21.83
C VAL A 348 -14.97 -4.79 22.10
N PRO A 349 -15.67 -5.42 23.09
CA PRO A 349 -17.11 -5.23 23.31
C PRO A 349 -17.54 -3.77 23.54
N VAL A 350 -16.72 -2.97 24.21
CA VAL A 350 -17.02 -1.57 24.51
C VAL A 350 -17.32 -0.71 23.26
N ILE A 351 -16.91 -1.14 22.07
CA ILE A 351 -17.18 -0.44 20.81
C ILE A 351 -18.66 -0.26 20.53
N GLU A 352 -19.54 -1.15 21.01
CA GLU A 352 -20.99 -1.04 20.81
C GLU A 352 -21.57 0.24 21.44
N SER A 353 -21.00 0.70 22.54
CA SER A 353 -21.40 1.93 23.24
C SER A 353 -20.69 3.19 22.67
N MET A 354 -19.67 3.03 21.80
CA MET A 354 -18.88 4.14 21.30
C MET A 354 -19.58 4.90 20.17
N ARG A 355 -19.36 6.22 20.16
CA ARG A 355 -19.82 7.05 19.06
C ARG A 355 -18.89 6.89 17.87
N ILE A 356 -19.47 6.69 16.70
CA ILE A 356 -18.75 6.56 15.43
C ILE A 356 -18.88 7.88 14.66
N ASP A 357 -17.77 8.38 14.15
CA ASP A 357 -17.78 9.53 13.26
C ASP A 357 -18.54 9.17 11.96
N ARG A 358 -19.33 10.14 11.44
CA ARG A 358 -20.02 9.99 10.17
C ARG A 358 -19.06 10.02 8.98
N ARG A 359 -17.88 10.59 9.15
CA ARG A 359 -16.83 10.70 8.12
C ARG A 359 -15.92 9.48 8.20
N GLY A 360 -16.25 8.44 7.45
CA GLY A 360 -15.34 7.32 7.24
C GLY A 360 -14.20 7.71 6.30
N THR A 361 -13.12 6.95 6.38
CA THR A 361 -12.02 6.99 5.40
C THR A 361 -12.07 5.78 4.48
N SER A 362 -11.39 5.84 3.35
CA SER A 362 -11.30 4.68 2.47
C SER A 362 -9.97 4.67 1.71
N GLY A 363 -9.51 3.46 1.41
CA GLY A 363 -8.40 3.22 0.52
C GLY A 363 -8.84 2.35 -0.67
N VAL A 364 -8.14 2.43 -1.78
CA VAL A 364 -8.34 1.54 -2.92
C VAL A 364 -7.11 0.65 -3.07
N ARG A 365 -7.34 -0.66 -2.99
CA ARG A 365 -6.29 -1.67 -3.21
C ARG A 365 -6.14 -1.93 -4.70
N ALA A 366 -4.91 -1.87 -5.19
CA ALA A 366 -4.53 -2.30 -6.52
C ALA A 366 -4.26 -3.81 -6.48
N GLN A 367 -5.31 -4.63 -6.64
CA GLN A 367 -5.15 -6.07 -6.63
C GLN A 367 -4.83 -6.57 -8.03
N ALA A 368 -3.65 -7.14 -8.22
CA ALA A 368 -3.33 -7.81 -9.46
C ALA A 368 -4.02 -9.18 -9.53
N VAL A 369 -4.74 -9.40 -10.62
CA VAL A 369 -5.53 -10.61 -10.89
C VAL A 369 -5.03 -11.22 -12.18
N GLY A 370 -4.60 -12.48 -12.12
CA GLY A 370 -4.23 -13.27 -13.29
C GLY A 370 -5.43 -13.57 -14.17
N ARG A 371 -5.20 -13.89 -15.42
CA ARG A 371 -6.26 -14.33 -16.35
C ARG A 371 -6.99 -15.59 -15.85
N ASP A 372 -6.30 -16.43 -15.10
CA ASP A 372 -6.78 -17.64 -14.42
C ASP A 372 -7.57 -17.38 -13.13
N GLY A 373 -7.79 -16.12 -12.76
CA GLY A 373 -8.46 -15.71 -11.53
C GLY A 373 -7.60 -15.76 -10.27
N ARG A 374 -6.31 -16.08 -10.38
CA ARG A 374 -5.41 -16.06 -9.23
C ARG A 374 -5.20 -14.63 -8.75
N LEU A 375 -5.44 -14.40 -7.46
CA LEU A 375 -5.07 -13.17 -6.78
C LEU A 375 -3.57 -13.20 -6.47
N LEU A 376 -2.79 -12.31 -7.09
CA LEU A 376 -1.35 -12.27 -6.86
C LEU A 376 -1.08 -11.64 -5.50
N ASP A 377 -0.46 -12.41 -4.62
CA ASP A 377 -0.22 -12.00 -3.22
C ASP A 377 1.20 -11.46 -2.97
N ASP A 378 2.15 -11.62 -3.90
CA ASP A 378 3.51 -11.10 -3.76
C ASP A 378 3.75 -9.88 -4.68
N PHE A 379 4.89 -9.21 -4.50
CA PHE A 379 5.34 -8.15 -5.39
C PHE A 379 5.60 -8.72 -6.80
N VAL A 380 5.06 -8.04 -7.81
CA VAL A 380 5.25 -8.41 -9.20
C VAL A 380 5.99 -7.28 -9.93
N ILE A 381 7.18 -7.60 -10.38
CA ILE A 381 8.03 -6.69 -11.15
C ILE A 381 8.18 -7.27 -12.55
N SER A 382 7.85 -6.51 -13.57
CA SER A 382 8.10 -6.86 -14.97
C SER A 382 9.09 -5.88 -15.59
N GLN A 383 9.74 -6.32 -16.65
CA GLN A 383 10.73 -5.51 -17.36
C GLN A 383 10.37 -5.44 -18.83
N THR A 384 10.66 -4.30 -19.42
CA THR A 384 10.57 -4.04 -20.86
C THR A 384 11.83 -3.30 -21.29
N PRO A 385 12.16 -3.22 -22.58
CA PRO A 385 13.34 -2.49 -23.01
C PRO A 385 13.37 -1.06 -22.47
N GLY A 386 14.36 -0.76 -21.61
CA GLY A 386 14.55 0.54 -20.98
C GLY A 386 13.62 0.90 -19.84
N ALA A 387 12.77 -0.02 -19.36
CA ALA A 387 11.92 0.25 -18.21
C ALA A 387 11.67 -0.96 -17.31
N ALA A 388 11.59 -0.72 -16.00
CA ALA A 388 11.07 -1.66 -15.00
C ALA A 388 9.71 -1.19 -14.49
N HIS A 389 8.81 -2.12 -14.23
CA HIS A 389 7.42 -1.84 -13.83
C HIS A 389 7.05 -2.62 -12.57
N LEU A 390 6.71 -1.92 -11.50
CA LEU A 390 6.10 -2.54 -10.33
C LEU A 390 4.62 -2.74 -10.60
N ARG A 391 4.22 -3.95 -10.99
CA ARG A 391 2.86 -4.29 -11.44
C ARG A 391 1.92 -4.67 -10.32
N ASN A 392 2.44 -5.16 -9.21
CA ASN A 392 1.68 -5.49 -8.01
C ASN A 392 2.49 -5.09 -6.78
N ALA A 393 1.89 -4.27 -5.94
CA ALA A 393 2.48 -3.84 -4.68
C ALA A 393 1.41 -3.90 -3.56
N PRO A 394 1.00 -5.13 -3.16
CA PRO A 394 0.02 -5.29 -2.09
C PRO A 394 0.59 -4.88 -0.73
N SER A 395 -0.27 -4.74 0.28
CA SER A 395 0.21 -4.60 1.66
C SER A 395 1.19 -5.75 1.98
N PRO A 396 2.38 -5.43 2.49
CA PRO A 396 2.83 -4.24 3.21
C PRO A 396 3.69 -3.27 2.37
N ALA A 397 3.33 -2.94 1.16
CA ALA A 397 4.19 -2.16 0.24
C ALA A 397 4.71 -0.84 0.84
N ALA A 398 3.92 -0.13 1.67
CA ALA A 398 4.36 1.10 2.31
C ALA A 398 5.48 0.83 3.34
N THR A 399 5.32 -0.17 4.20
CA THR A 399 6.36 -0.62 5.14
C THR A 399 7.62 -1.06 4.40
N SER A 400 7.44 -1.81 3.32
CA SER A 400 8.54 -2.39 2.53
C SER A 400 9.20 -1.38 1.59
N SER A 401 8.68 -0.16 1.45
CA SER A 401 9.01 0.73 0.33
C SER A 401 10.49 1.02 0.14
N LEU A 402 11.24 1.20 1.23
CA LEU A 402 12.69 1.46 1.18
C LEU A 402 13.47 0.19 0.76
N ALA A 403 13.10 -0.98 1.27
CA ALA A 403 13.71 -2.25 0.87
C ALA A 403 13.28 -2.66 -0.56
N LEU A 404 12.02 -2.42 -0.93
CA LEU A 404 11.50 -2.67 -2.26
C LEU A 404 12.17 -1.78 -3.32
N ALA A 405 12.54 -0.56 -2.95
CA ALA A 405 13.30 0.34 -3.83
C ALA A 405 14.65 -0.26 -4.21
N SER A 406 15.39 -0.83 -3.24
CA SER A 406 16.65 -1.52 -3.54
C SER A 406 16.44 -2.70 -4.50
N GLU A 407 15.46 -3.56 -4.23
CA GLU A 407 15.11 -4.70 -5.10
C GLU A 407 14.73 -4.26 -6.53
N LEU A 408 13.99 -3.15 -6.67
CA LEU A 408 13.61 -2.61 -7.98
C LEU A 408 14.82 -2.07 -8.75
N VAL A 409 15.73 -1.38 -8.07
CA VAL A 409 16.96 -0.84 -8.68
C VAL A 409 17.91 -1.98 -9.04
N ASP A 410 18.07 -3.01 -8.18
CA ASP A 410 18.88 -4.21 -8.46
C ASP A 410 18.42 -4.91 -9.76
N ARG A 411 17.11 -5.19 -9.84
CA ARG A 411 16.54 -5.84 -11.03
C ARG A 411 16.64 -4.96 -12.27
N PHE A 412 16.50 -3.66 -12.12
CA PHE A 412 16.67 -2.73 -13.22
C PHE A 412 18.12 -2.73 -13.74
N GLU A 413 19.11 -2.69 -12.85
CA GLU A 413 20.54 -2.65 -13.21
C GLU A 413 21.02 -3.97 -13.83
N SER A 414 20.57 -5.11 -13.31
CA SER A 414 20.94 -6.43 -13.86
C SER A 414 20.46 -6.68 -15.29
N ASN A 415 19.51 -5.91 -15.82
CA ASN A 415 19.02 -6.01 -17.20
C ASN A 415 19.58 -4.94 -18.13
N THR A 416 20.29 -3.97 -17.61
CA THR A 416 20.92 -2.92 -18.41
C THR A 416 22.41 -3.15 -18.61
N SER A 417 22.98 -4.14 -17.92
CA SER A 417 24.32 -4.70 -18.12
C SER A 417 24.31 -5.74 -19.23
#